data_fa0530f8de9d8edb764c036dd1641de3
#
_entry.id   fa0530f8de9d8edb764c036dd1641de3
#
_cell.length_a   1.000
_cell.length_b   1.000
_cell.length_c   1.000
_cell.angle_alpha   90.00
_cell.angle_beta   90.00
_cell.angle_gamma   90.00
#
_symmetry.space_group_name_H-M   'P 1'
#
loop_
_entity.id
_entity.type
_entity.pdbx_description
1 polymer ?
#
loop_
_entity_poly.entity_id
_entity_poly.type
_entity_poly.pdbx_seq_one_letter_code
_entity_poly.pdbx_strand_id
1 'polypeptide(L)'
;MNLKRLLDDDDAVSPVIGVILMVAITVILAAVIASFVLGLGNQAQQGAPTATIGFDYEQIDENSGTNYGALAISHDGGDSVSNEELYVRGSGFNGTDIHGSSVGGTDLETYVRNNGGPQIHHTSAGTWNGTASGDDSAVVSGDRANVYVSSDYEISVVYQSQEGDTSSTLNEQEGPDA
;
A
#
# COMPACT_ATOMS: atom_id res chain seq x y z
N MET A 1 -58.40 0.35 -55.47
CA MET A 1 -57.50 0.17 -54.33
C MET A 1 -57.54 1.45 -53.50
N ASN A 2 -58.22 1.45 -52.36
CA ASN A 2 -58.48 2.68 -51.59
C ASN A 2 -57.24 3.01 -50.70
N LEU A 3 -56.47 4.00 -51.11
CA LEU A 3 -55.32 4.53 -50.36
C LEU A 3 -55.71 5.04 -48.95
N LYS A 4 -56.96 5.38 -48.72
CA LYS A 4 -57.51 5.82 -47.43
C LYS A 4 -57.51 4.71 -46.38
N ARG A 5 -57.58 3.43 -46.71
CA ARG A 5 -57.50 2.32 -45.76
C ARG A 5 -56.12 1.99 -45.30
N LEU A 6 -55.09 2.42 -46.04
CA LEU A 6 -53.67 2.23 -45.57
C LEU A 6 -53.24 3.28 -44.57
N LEU A 7 -53.93 4.40 -44.46
CA LEU A 7 -53.62 5.47 -43.51
C LEU A 7 -54.40 5.35 -42.19
N ASP A 8 -55.46 4.51 -42.18
CA ASP A 8 -56.27 4.23 -40.97
C ASP A 8 -55.63 3.08 -40.08
N ASP A 9 -54.57 2.43 -40.56
CA ASP A 9 -53.83 1.39 -39.75
C ASP A 9 -52.73 1.95 -38.83
N ASP A 10 -52.62 3.27 -38.73
CA ASP A 10 -51.65 3.93 -37.84
C ASP A 10 -51.91 3.65 -36.35
N ASP A 11 -53.14 3.29 -35.98
CA ASP A 11 -53.49 2.95 -34.58
C ASP A 11 -52.95 1.61 -34.09
N ALA A 12 -52.60 0.69 -35.00
CA ALA A 12 -52.06 -0.62 -34.60
C ALA A 12 -50.53 -0.62 -34.45
N VAL A 13 -49.82 0.27 -35.15
CA VAL A 13 -48.35 0.37 -35.10
C VAL A 13 -47.89 1.19 -33.90
N SER A 14 -48.63 2.19 -33.48
CA SER A 14 -48.32 3.08 -32.37
C SER A 14 -48.18 2.38 -31.02
N PRO A 15 -49.05 1.44 -30.61
CA PRO A 15 -48.87 0.72 -29.33
C PRO A 15 -47.68 -0.21 -29.32
N VAL A 16 -47.35 -0.85 -30.43
CA VAL A 16 -46.20 -1.76 -30.54
C VAL A 16 -44.88 -0.99 -30.44
N ILE A 17 -44.79 0.14 -31.13
CA ILE A 17 -43.60 1.01 -31.03
C ILE A 17 -43.41 1.52 -29.59
N GLY A 18 -44.50 1.89 -28.92
CA GLY A 18 -44.47 2.33 -27.52
C GLY A 18 -43.94 1.26 -26.58
N VAL A 19 -44.35 0.01 -26.73
CA VAL A 19 -43.83 -1.10 -25.91
C VAL A 19 -42.35 -1.38 -26.20
N ILE A 20 -41.97 -1.39 -27.49
CA ILE A 20 -40.57 -1.60 -27.86
C ILE A 20 -39.64 -0.49 -27.28
N LEU A 21 -40.07 0.77 -27.38
CA LEU A 21 -39.36 1.90 -26.81
C LEU A 21 -39.24 1.79 -25.27
N MET A 22 -40.32 1.42 -24.59
CA MET A 22 -40.33 1.25 -23.15
C MET A 22 -39.35 0.15 -22.73
N VAL A 23 -39.37 -1.00 -23.41
CA VAL A 23 -38.43 -2.11 -23.12
C VAL A 23 -36.99 -1.67 -23.42
N ALA A 24 -36.73 -1.02 -24.54
CA ALA A 24 -35.38 -0.54 -24.87
C ALA A 24 -34.82 0.43 -23.83
N ILE A 25 -35.62 1.39 -23.37
CA ILE A 25 -35.20 2.35 -22.33
C ILE A 25 -34.96 1.64 -21.02
N THR A 26 -35.80 0.70 -20.61
CA THR A 26 -35.61 -0.03 -19.35
C THR A 26 -34.34 -0.91 -19.35
N VAL A 27 -34.03 -1.56 -20.48
CA VAL A 27 -32.81 -2.34 -20.65
C VAL A 27 -31.56 -1.45 -20.59
N ILE A 28 -31.58 -0.29 -21.28
CA ILE A 28 -30.47 0.66 -21.23
C ILE A 28 -30.26 1.19 -19.81
N LEU A 29 -31.34 1.59 -19.14
CA LEU A 29 -31.26 2.04 -17.74
C LEU A 29 -30.72 0.94 -16.81
N ALA A 30 -31.20 -0.29 -16.96
CA ALA A 30 -30.71 -1.42 -16.18
C ALA A 30 -29.23 -1.68 -16.42
N ALA A 31 -28.76 -1.59 -17.67
CA ALA A 31 -27.32 -1.76 -17.98
C ALA A 31 -26.45 -0.65 -17.38
N VAL A 32 -26.90 0.60 -17.39
CA VAL A 32 -26.20 1.72 -16.78
C VAL A 32 -26.14 1.55 -15.26
N ILE A 33 -27.26 1.21 -14.62
CA ILE A 33 -27.30 0.97 -13.17
C ILE A 33 -26.40 -0.20 -12.79
N ALA A 34 -26.42 -1.30 -13.55
CA ALA A 34 -25.54 -2.45 -13.31
C ALA A 34 -24.07 -2.05 -13.40
N SER A 35 -23.67 -1.25 -14.40
CA SER A 35 -22.31 -0.72 -14.52
C SER A 35 -21.89 0.12 -13.30
N PHE A 36 -22.78 0.98 -12.81
CA PHE A 36 -22.51 1.78 -11.61
C PHE A 36 -22.39 0.92 -10.36
N VAL A 37 -23.29 -0.04 -10.18
CA VAL A 37 -23.26 -0.93 -8.98
C VAL A 37 -22.02 -1.79 -8.97
N LEU A 38 -21.57 -2.32 -10.11
CA LEU A 38 -20.33 -3.08 -10.22
C LEU A 38 -19.10 -2.19 -9.99
N GLY A 39 -19.10 -0.94 -10.48
CA GLY A 39 -18.01 0.01 -10.24
C GLY A 39 -17.90 0.43 -8.78
N LEU A 40 -19.03 0.67 -8.11
CA LEU A 40 -19.05 1.00 -6.67
C LEU A 40 -18.62 -0.19 -5.79
N GLY A 41 -18.92 -1.42 -6.21
CA GLY A 41 -18.51 -2.62 -5.49
C GLY A 41 -16.98 -2.78 -5.44
N ASN A 42 -16.29 -2.45 -6.52
CA ASN A 42 -14.82 -2.51 -6.57
C ASN A 42 -14.16 -1.38 -5.75
N GLN A 43 -14.73 -0.18 -5.72
CA GLN A 43 -14.21 0.92 -4.91
C GLN A 43 -14.39 0.71 -3.40
N ALA A 44 -15.42 0.00 -2.98
CA ALA A 44 -15.64 -0.29 -1.55
C ALA A 44 -14.63 -1.30 -0.99
N GLN A 45 -13.94 -2.07 -1.81
CA GLN A 45 -12.94 -3.06 -1.43
C GLN A 45 -11.50 -2.51 -1.39
N GLN A 46 -11.26 -1.29 -1.88
CA GLN A 46 -9.93 -0.68 -1.96
C GLN A 46 -9.65 0.33 -0.83
N GLY A 47 -10.31 0.20 0.31
CA GLY A 47 -9.92 0.92 1.52
C GLY A 47 -8.49 0.54 1.94
N ALA A 48 -7.70 1.50 2.43
CA ALA A 48 -6.42 1.18 3.02
C ALA A 48 -6.61 0.15 4.15
N PRO A 49 -5.73 -0.86 4.26
CA PRO A 49 -5.81 -1.86 5.32
C PRO A 49 -5.66 -1.19 6.69
N THR A 50 -6.35 -1.73 7.68
CA THR A 50 -6.21 -1.31 9.07
C THR A 50 -5.11 -2.15 9.72
N ALA A 51 -3.87 -1.74 9.56
CA ALA A 51 -2.72 -2.40 10.17
C ALA A 51 -2.10 -1.50 11.25
N THR A 52 -1.69 -2.10 12.35
CA THR A 52 -0.96 -1.42 13.42
C THR A 52 0.53 -1.68 13.25
N ILE A 53 1.28 -0.62 13.01
CA ILE A 53 2.73 -0.68 12.86
C ILE A 53 3.38 -0.09 14.11
N GLY A 54 4.28 -0.85 14.72
CA GLY A 54 5.13 -0.41 15.82
C GLY A 54 6.53 -0.07 15.34
N PHE A 55 7.20 0.81 16.08
CA PHE A 55 8.61 1.16 15.89
C PHE A 55 9.36 1.03 17.20
N ASP A 56 10.57 0.49 17.15
CA ASP A 56 11.46 0.37 18.28
C ASP A 56 12.88 0.74 17.84
N TYR A 57 13.41 1.82 18.40
CA TYR A 57 14.74 2.35 18.07
C TYR A 57 15.75 1.94 19.12
N GLU A 58 16.81 1.28 18.71
CA GLU A 58 17.96 0.95 19.54
C GLU A 58 19.21 1.65 19.01
N GLN A 59 19.81 2.49 19.84
CA GLN A 59 21.06 3.15 19.51
C GLN A 59 22.21 2.15 19.55
N ILE A 60 23.00 2.06 18.48
CA ILE A 60 24.10 1.10 18.33
C ILE A 60 25.45 1.78 18.56
N ASP A 61 25.63 3.01 18.12
CA ASP A 61 26.90 3.72 18.23
C ASP A 61 26.72 5.22 18.47
N GLU A 62 27.62 5.79 19.24
CA GLU A 62 27.75 7.22 19.50
C GLU A 62 29.05 7.71 18.85
N ASN A 63 28.96 8.31 17.68
CA ASN A 63 30.10 8.95 17.07
C ASN A 63 30.03 10.47 17.23
N SER A 64 31.17 11.15 17.32
CA SER A 64 31.29 12.59 17.59
C SER A 64 30.48 13.45 16.60
N GLY A 65 29.18 13.55 16.82
CA GLY A 65 28.25 14.42 16.07
C GLY A 65 27.07 13.74 15.40
N THR A 66 27.02 12.43 15.31
CA THR A 66 25.84 11.71 14.76
C THR A 66 25.73 10.36 15.45
N ASN A 67 24.58 10.12 16.03
CA ASN A 67 24.24 8.84 16.65
C ASN A 67 23.54 7.95 15.61
N TYR A 68 23.85 6.67 15.65
CA TYR A 68 23.29 5.69 14.72
C TYR A 68 22.61 4.57 15.49
N GLY A 69 21.58 4.02 14.90
CA GLY A 69 20.86 2.92 15.51
C GLY A 69 20.17 2.00 14.50
N ALA A 70 19.57 0.97 15.04
CA ALA A 70 18.64 0.11 14.34
C ALA A 70 17.22 0.47 14.74
N LEU A 71 16.37 0.70 13.75
CA LEU A 71 14.94 0.86 13.91
C LEU A 71 14.27 -0.45 13.53
N ALA A 72 13.66 -1.11 14.50
CA ALA A 72 12.81 -2.27 14.24
C ALA A 72 11.38 -1.78 13.96
N ILE A 73 10.87 -2.10 12.78
CA ILE A 73 9.51 -1.84 12.36
C ILE A 73 8.76 -3.17 12.49
N SER A 74 7.67 -3.21 13.24
CA SER A 74 6.87 -4.43 13.47
C SER A 74 5.44 -4.25 13.02
N HIS A 75 4.85 -5.31 12.47
CA HIS A 75 3.41 -5.40 12.29
C HIS A 75 2.81 -5.98 13.57
N ASP A 76 2.16 -5.13 14.38
CA ASP A 76 1.67 -5.52 15.71
C ASP A 76 0.25 -6.09 15.69
N GLY A 77 -0.49 -5.91 14.58
CA GLY A 77 -1.83 -6.45 14.42
C GLY A 77 -2.66 -5.75 13.35
N GLY A 78 -3.86 -6.26 13.14
CA GLY A 78 -4.78 -5.77 12.11
C GLY A 78 -4.77 -6.62 10.84
N ASP A 79 -5.07 -5.99 9.72
CA ASP A 79 -5.15 -6.66 8.43
C ASP A 79 -3.77 -7.06 7.91
N SER A 80 -3.68 -8.19 7.24
CA SER A 80 -2.48 -8.58 6.50
C SER A 80 -2.30 -7.70 5.26
N VAL A 81 -1.08 -7.32 4.96
CA VAL A 81 -0.74 -6.45 3.82
C VAL A 81 0.27 -7.16 2.93
N SER A 82 0.08 -7.10 1.61
CA SER A 82 1.09 -7.60 0.68
C SER A 82 2.41 -6.82 0.86
N ASN A 83 3.54 -7.51 0.88
CA ASN A 83 4.84 -6.85 0.96
C ASN A 83 5.10 -5.93 -0.24
N GLU A 84 4.48 -6.19 -1.41
CA GLU A 84 4.59 -5.36 -2.60
C GLU A 84 3.82 -4.04 -2.49
N GLU A 85 2.85 -3.99 -1.59
CA GLU A 85 2.01 -2.81 -1.33
C GLU A 85 2.45 -2.02 -0.09
N LEU A 86 3.43 -2.53 0.64
CA LEU A 86 3.95 -1.90 1.84
C LEU A 86 5.32 -1.27 1.58
N TYR A 87 5.46 0.00 1.91
CA TYR A 87 6.67 0.79 1.65
C TYR A 87 7.20 1.40 2.93
N VAL A 88 8.52 1.31 3.10
CA VAL A 88 9.26 2.06 4.11
C VAL A 88 9.83 3.30 3.41
N ARG A 89 9.47 4.49 3.88
CA ARG A 89 9.82 5.78 3.28
C ARG A 89 10.34 6.75 4.33
N GLY A 90 11.01 7.79 3.90
CA GLY A 90 11.48 8.85 4.78
C GLY A 90 12.92 9.26 4.54
N SER A 91 13.54 9.79 5.57
CA SER A 91 14.93 10.27 5.59
C SER A 91 15.72 9.66 6.76
N GLY A 92 17.02 9.89 6.78
CA GLY A 92 17.89 9.37 7.84
C GLY A 92 18.30 7.91 7.66
N PHE A 93 18.02 7.28 6.52
CA PHE A 93 18.55 5.95 6.23
C PHE A 93 20.07 5.99 6.17
N ASN A 94 20.70 5.02 6.84
CA ASN A 94 22.14 4.87 6.80
C ASN A 94 22.53 3.59 6.06
N GLY A 95 22.74 3.71 4.77
CA GLY A 95 23.02 2.57 3.87
C GLY A 95 24.47 2.15 3.80
N THR A 96 25.40 2.98 4.22
CA THR A 96 26.80 2.72 3.84
C THR A 96 27.83 2.95 4.90
N ASP A 97 27.60 3.76 5.94
CA ASP A 97 28.75 4.07 6.81
C ASP A 97 28.35 4.66 8.15
N ILE A 98 28.62 3.93 9.23
CA ILE A 98 28.68 4.54 10.57
C ILE A 98 29.86 5.54 10.65
N HIS A 99 30.87 5.43 9.83
CA HIS A 99 32.10 6.24 9.93
C HIS A 99 32.67 6.76 8.60
N GLY A 100 31.90 6.77 7.49
CA GLY A 100 32.46 7.12 6.18
C GLY A 100 33.54 6.15 5.68
N SER A 101 33.72 5.07 6.39
CA SER A 101 34.59 3.95 6.07
C SER A 101 34.19 2.80 6.98
N SER A 102 34.13 1.60 6.45
CA SER A 102 33.89 0.39 7.19
C SER A 102 34.57 0.39 8.57
N VAL A 103 33.85 0.10 9.64
CA VAL A 103 34.42 -0.04 10.99
C VAL A 103 35.48 -1.14 10.95
N GLY A 104 36.74 -0.75 10.97
CA GLY A 104 37.86 -1.70 10.91
C GLY A 104 37.93 -2.49 9.59
N GLY A 105 37.38 -1.99 8.48
CA GLY A 105 37.34 -2.70 7.19
C GLY A 105 36.18 -3.66 7.00
N THR A 106 35.25 -3.70 7.94
CA THR A 106 34.04 -4.52 7.89
C THR A 106 32.84 -3.64 7.56
N ASP A 107 31.96 -4.08 6.66
CA ASP A 107 30.71 -3.37 6.40
C ASP A 107 29.80 -3.39 7.65
N LEU A 108 28.90 -2.40 7.72
CA LEU A 108 28.03 -2.19 8.86
C LEU A 108 27.19 -3.43 9.19
N GLU A 109 26.63 -4.08 8.19
CA GLU A 109 25.83 -5.29 8.38
C GLU A 109 26.63 -6.40 9.06
N THR A 110 27.84 -6.63 8.57
CA THR A 110 28.75 -7.63 9.15
C THR A 110 29.18 -7.25 10.57
N TYR A 111 29.46 -5.98 10.83
CA TYR A 111 29.81 -5.50 12.17
C TYR A 111 28.68 -5.73 13.17
N VAL A 112 27.46 -5.31 12.83
CA VAL A 112 26.30 -5.45 13.72
C VAL A 112 25.97 -6.91 13.96
N ARG A 113 25.96 -7.74 12.92
CA ARG A 113 25.72 -9.18 13.05
C ARG A 113 26.75 -9.87 13.92
N ASN A 114 28.02 -9.51 13.81
CA ASN A 114 29.09 -10.07 14.64
C ASN A 114 28.99 -9.65 16.11
N ASN A 115 28.33 -8.51 16.38
CA ASN A 115 28.10 -8.00 17.73
C ASN A 115 26.70 -8.33 18.28
N GLY A 116 25.99 -9.25 17.64
CA GLY A 116 24.68 -9.74 18.10
C GLY A 116 23.50 -8.82 17.77
N GLY A 117 23.70 -7.85 16.91
CA GLY A 117 22.62 -6.98 16.43
C GLY A 117 21.68 -7.65 15.42
N PRO A 118 20.54 -7.02 15.12
CA PRO A 118 19.53 -7.58 14.24
C PRO A 118 19.99 -7.63 12.78
N GLN A 119 19.43 -8.58 12.02
CA GLN A 119 19.59 -8.59 10.57
C GLN A 119 18.93 -7.36 9.98
N ILE A 120 19.61 -6.65 9.09
CA ILE A 120 19.08 -5.46 8.44
C ILE A 120 18.39 -5.82 7.13
N HIS A 121 17.23 -5.23 6.93
CA HIS A 121 16.38 -5.45 5.76
C HIS A 121 16.37 -4.23 4.83
N HIS A 122 16.46 -3.01 5.39
CA HIS A 122 16.47 -1.78 4.63
C HIS A 122 17.68 -0.91 4.95
N THR A 123 18.36 -0.45 3.91
CA THR A 123 19.43 0.56 3.96
C THR A 123 19.03 1.84 3.21
N SER A 124 17.85 1.85 2.63
CA SER A 124 17.25 2.96 1.89
C SER A 124 15.74 2.78 1.85
N ALA A 125 15.03 3.84 1.47
CA ALA A 125 13.59 3.77 1.20
C ALA A 125 13.27 2.72 0.12
N GLY A 126 12.20 1.98 0.31
CA GLY A 126 11.78 0.94 -0.65
C GLY A 126 10.57 0.14 -0.20
N THR A 127 10.22 -0.84 -1.01
CA THR A 127 9.19 -1.82 -0.71
C THR A 127 9.62 -2.68 0.49
N TRP A 128 8.68 -3.14 1.29
CA TRP A 128 8.94 -3.99 2.45
C TRP A 128 9.81 -5.19 2.09
N ASN A 129 10.96 -5.29 2.71
CA ASN A 129 11.95 -6.35 2.53
C ASN A 129 12.26 -7.08 3.85
N GLY A 130 11.38 -6.94 4.83
CA GLY A 130 11.44 -7.65 6.10
C GLY A 130 10.88 -9.06 6.01
N THR A 131 10.55 -9.62 7.16
CA THR A 131 9.85 -10.91 7.18
C THR A 131 8.45 -10.78 6.60
N ALA A 132 8.01 -11.82 5.93
CA ALA A 132 6.67 -11.96 5.37
C ALA A 132 6.31 -13.45 5.37
N SER A 133 5.04 -13.75 5.51
CA SER A 133 4.55 -15.11 5.72
C SER A 133 3.74 -15.61 4.53
N GLY A 134 3.90 -16.92 4.20
CA GLY A 134 3.12 -17.61 3.19
C GLY A 134 3.57 -17.39 1.74
N ASP A 135 2.88 -18.07 0.82
CA ASP A 135 3.17 -18.03 -0.61
C ASP A 135 2.85 -16.66 -1.24
N ASP A 136 1.97 -15.87 -0.60
CA ASP A 136 1.53 -14.56 -1.06
C ASP A 136 2.42 -13.42 -0.53
N SER A 137 3.51 -13.75 0.17
CA SER A 137 4.41 -12.76 0.76
C SER A 137 3.68 -11.68 1.57
N ALA A 138 2.68 -12.09 2.35
CA ALA A 138 1.91 -11.19 3.19
C ALA A 138 2.65 -10.85 4.48
N VAL A 139 2.65 -9.58 4.82
CA VAL A 139 3.13 -9.05 6.10
C VAL A 139 2.00 -9.18 7.11
N VAL A 140 2.23 -9.98 8.14
CA VAL A 140 1.23 -10.30 9.17
C VAL A 140 1.76 -9.95 10.56
N SER A 141 0.87 -10.02 11.55
CA SER A 141 1.25 -9.75 12.94
C SER A 141 2.43 -10.61 13.40
N GLY A 142 3.47 -9.95 13.88
CA GLY A 142 4.74 -10.53 14.29
C GLY A 142 5.86 -10.39 13.27
N ASP A 143 5.54 -10.05 12.00
CA ASP A 143 6.56 -9.75 10.99
C ASP A 143 7.29 -8.45 11.29
N ARG A 144 8.56 -8.40 10.92
CA ARG A 144 9.46 -7.28 11.22
C ARG A 144 10.38 -6.94 10.06
N ALA A 145 10.71 -5.66 9.97
CA ALA A 145 11.79 -5.15 9.15
C ALA A 145 12.72 -4.30 10.00
N ASN A 146 14.01 -4.48 9.87
CA ASN A 146 15.01 -3.67 10.56
C ASN A 146 15.66 -2.72 9.57
N VAL A 147 15.82 -1.48 9.99
CA VAL A 147 16.35 -0.38 9.18
C VAL A 147 17.52 0.24 9.93
N TYR A 148 18.63 0.50 9.26
CA TYR A 148 19.65 1.36 9.83
C TYR A 148 19.30 2.81 9.61
N VAL A 149 19.37 3.59 10.69
CA VAL A 149 19.03 5.00 10.67
C VAL A 149 20.01 5.83 11.51
N SER A 150 20.18 7.09 11.13
CA SER A 150 20.77 8.09 12.02
C SER A 150 19.73 8.52 13.06
N SER A 151 20.16 9.09 14.17
CA SER A 151 19.25 9.49 15.27
C SER A 151 18.28 10.64 14.92
N ASP A 152 18.51 11.31 13.81
CA ASP A 152 17.65 12.36 13.24
C ASP A 152 16.71 11.83 12.12
N TYR A 153 16.40 10.54 12.14
CA TYR A 153 15.55 9.93 11.13
C TYR A 153 14.09 10.40 11.20
N GLU A 154 13.45 10.35 10.05
CA GLU A 154 12.00 10.45 9.90
C GLU A 154 11.54 9.32 8.99
N ILE A 155 10.92 8.29 9.55
CA ILE A 155 10.54 7.07 8.83
C ILE A 155 9.04 6.86 8.93
N SER A 156 8.42 6.59 7.79
CA SER A 156 7.01 6.24 7.68
C SER A 156 6.82 4.91 6.97
N VAL A 157 5.81 4.16 7.39
CA VAL A 157 5.33 2.97 6.70
C VAL A 157 4.06 3.34 5.95
N VAL A 158 4.09 3.16 4.64
CA VAL A 158 3.04 3.60 3.73
C VAL A 158 2.49 2.39 2.98
N TYR A 159 1.19 2.22 3.04
CA TYR A 159 0.46 1.35 2.13
C TYR A 159 0.25 2.06 0.78
N GLN A 160 0.46 1.35 -0.31
CA GLN A 160 0.13 1.81 -1.64
C GLN A 160 -0.40 0.63 -2.46
N SER A 161 -1.65 0.72 -2.90
CA SER A 161 -2.26 -0.33 -3.72
C SER A 161 -1.48 -0.55 -5.03
N GLN A 162 -1.43 -1.79 -5.51
CA GLN A 162 -0.76 -2.11 -6.79
C GLN A 162 -1.35 -1.34 -7.97
N GLU A 163 -2.63 -1.02 -7.93
CA GLU A 163 -3.30 -0.20 -8.94
C GLU A 163 -2.93 1.29 -8.85
N GLY A 164 -2.25 1.70 -7.76
CA GLY A 164 -1.73 3.06 -7.58
C GLY A 164 -2.76 4.10 -7.16
N ASP A 165 -4.03 3.73 -7.06
CA ASP A 165 -5.13 4.66 -6.82
C ASP A 165 -5.32 5.03 -5.34
N THR A 166 -4.79 4.20 -4.43
CA THR A 166 -4.92 4.39 -2.98
C THR A 166 -3.56 4.35 -2.32
N SER A 167 -3.26 5.35 -1.50
CA SER A 167 -2.07 5.40 -0.66
C SER A 167 -2.45 5.93 0.73
N SER A 168 -1.93 5.30 1.78
CA SER A 168 -2.18 5.69 3.16
C SER A 168 -0.94 5.47 4.01
N THR A 169 -0.56 6.44 4.81
CA THR A 169 0.46 6.26 5.85
C THR A 169 -0.16 5.47 7.00
N LEU A 170 0.40 4.32 7.30
CA LEU A 170 -0.06 3.45 8.39
C LEU A 170 0.48 3.93 9.73
N ASN A 171 1.76 4.29 9.77
CA ASN A 171 2.39 4.91 10.93
C ASN A 171 3.68 5.64 10.52
N GLU A 172 4.13 6.56 11.38
CA GLU A 172 5.39 7.30 11.21
C GLU A 172 6.08 7.49 12.56
N GLN A 173 7.40 7.62 12.53
CA GLN A 173 8.20 7.91 13.70
C GLN A 173 9.39 8.77 13.34
N GLU A 174 9.68 9.72 14.22
CA GLU A 174 10.87 10.56 14.20
C GLU A 174 11.92 10.04 15.18
N GLY A 175 13.16 10.27 14.87
CA GLY A 175 14.29 9.92 15.72
C GLY A 175 14.41 10.83 16.95
N PRO A 176 15.22 10.42 17.94
CA PRO A 176 15.38 11.19 19.18
C PRO A 176 16.02 12.57 18.99
N ASP A 177 16.72 12.79 17.89
CA ASP A 177 17.43 14.05 17.57
C ASP A 177 16.80 14.77 16.35
N ALA A 178 15.61 14.38 15.89
CA ALA A 178 14.89 14.96 14.74
C ALA A 178 14.20 16.29 15.07
#